data_e2f9ecdf1aae53b2482517bc41945398
#
_entry.id   e2f9ecdf1aae53b2482517bc41945398
#
_cell.length_a   1.000
_cell.length_b   1.000
_cell.length_c   1.000
_cell.angle_alpha   90.00
_cell.angle_beta   90.00
_cell.angle_gamma   90.00
#
_symmetry.space_group_name_H-M   'P 1'
#
loop_
_entity.id
_entity.type
_entity.pdbx_description
1 polymer ?
#
loop_
_entity_poly.entity_id
_entity_poly.type
_entity_poly.pdbx_seq_one_letter_code
_entity_poly.pdbx_strand_id
1 'polypeptide(L)'
;MSEFWQGRRVLVTGHTGFKGSWLSLWLTLMGADVHGLALAPDTDPALFDMLDLPSRMNHGLGDIRDAASVDRRINEVKPEIVFHLAAQPLVLRSYQAPVETWETNVGGTLHLLDAMRRAGPAAAPVGGSPDKRDVKQDSDPHHPHTAPRGGPE
;
A
#
# COMPACT_ATOMS: atom_id res chain seq x y z
N MET A 1 -9.89 4.13 24.01
CA MET A 1 -9.37 4.26 22.65
C MET A 1 -10.47 3.82 21.71
N SER A 2 -10.76 4.52 21.03
CA SER A 2 -11.47 5.26 20.03
C SER A 2 -12.75 4.56 19.55
N GLU A 3 -13.87 4.99 20.09
CA GLU A 3 -15.22 4.74 19.52
C GLU A 3 -15.28 5.03 18.01
N PHE A 4 -14.32 5.81 17.50
CA PHE A 4 -14.25 6.17 16.08
C PHE A 4 -14.13 4.96 15.15
N TRP A 5 -13.34 3.95 15.52
CA TRP A 5 -13.08 2.77 14.66
C TRP A 5 -14.13 1.67 14.84
N GLN A 6 -14.87 1.69 15.92
CA GLN A 6 -15.79 0.61 16.25
C GLN A 6 -16.83 0.37 15.17
N GLY A 7 -16.75 -0.81 14.54
CA GLY A 7 -17.65 -1.23 13.46
C GLY A 7 -17.49 -0.50 12.13
N ARG A 8 -16.52 0.41 11.98
CA ARG A 8 -16.26 1.07 10.69
C ARG A 8 -15.68 0.10 9.68
N ARG A 9 -16.24 0.09 8.49
CA ARG A 9 -15.72 -0.71 7.37
C ARG A 9 -14.50 -0.03 6.78
N VAL A 10 -13.37 -0.70 6.92
CA VAL A 10 -12.07 -0.21 6.44
C VAL A 10 -11.53 -1.17 5.41
N LEU A 11 -11.17 -0.68 4.23
CA LEU A 11 -10.46 -1.45 3.22
C LEU A 11 -8.97 -1.11 3.28
N VAL A 12 -8.12 -2.14 3.38
CA VAL A 12 -6.66 -2.01 3.31
C VAL A 12 -6.17 -2.72 2.06
N THR A 13 -5.66 -1.98 1.08
CA THR A 13 -4.96 -2.61 -0.05
C THR A 13 -3.52 -2.89 0.34
N GLY A 14 -2.97 -4.04 -0.09
CA GLY A 14 -1.62 -4.46 0.31
C GLY A 14 -1.53 -4.97 1.75
N HIS A 15 -2.64 -5.47 2.30
CA HIS A 15 -2.73 -5.96 3.68
C HIS A 15 -1.86 -7.20 3.96
N THR A 16 -1.41 -7.92 2.96
CA THR A 16 -0.50 -9.08 3.09
C THR A 16 0.96 -8.69 3.24
N GLY A 17 1.32 -7.44 2.89
CA GLY A 17 2.66 -6.91 3.07
C GLY A 17 2.94 -6.51 4.53
N PHE A 18 4.19 -6.20 4.85
CA PHE A 18 4.63 -5.90 6.21
C PHE A 18 3.84 -4.75 6.87
N LYS A 19 3.79 -3.59 6.22
CA LYS A 19 3.06 -2.42 6.75
C LYS A 19 1.54 -2.66 6.79
N GLY A 20 1.02 -3.30 5.75
CA GLY A 20 -0.40 -3.62 5.65
C GLY A 20 -0.86 -4.59 6.72
N SER A 21 -0.03 -5.59 7.06
CA SER A 21 -0.33 -6.55 8.13
C SER A 21 -0.37 -5.86 9.50
N TRP A 22 0.60 -5.02 9.83
CA TRP A 22 0.58 -4.27 11.08
C TRP A 22 -0.61 -3.33 11.19
N LEU A 23 -0.92 -2.58 10.12
CA LEU A 23 -2.07 -1.67 10.11
C LEU A 23 -3.38 -2.45 10.25
N SER A 24 -3.52 -3.57 9.56
CA SER A 24 -4.72 -4.41 9.63
C SER A 24 -4.94 -4.96 11.04
N LEU A 25 -3.88 -5.46 11.69
CA LEU A 25 -3.95 -5.89 13.09
C LEU A 25 -4.40 -4.76 14.00
N TRP A 26 -3.77 -3.60 13.86
CA TRP A 26 -4.07 -2.45 14.71
C TRP A 26 -5.52 -2.00 14.57
N LEU A 27 -6.01 -1.86 13.35
CA LEU A 27 -7.40 -1.50 13.05
C LEU A 27 -8.38 -2.52 13.65
N THR A 28 -8.08 -3.82 13.51
CA THR A 28 -8.89 -4.90 14.08
C THR A 28 -8.94 -4.81 15.62
N LEU A 29 -7.80 -4.55 16.26
CA LEU A 29 -7.75 -4.36 17.72
C LEU A 29 -8.49 -3.11 18.20
N MET A 30 -8.64 -2.10 17.34
CA MET A 30 -9.46 -0.92 17.61
C MET A 30 -10.96 -1.13 17.35
N GLY A 31 -11.36 -2.32 16.89
CA GLY A 31 -12.76 -2.67 16.65
C GLY A 31 -13.29 -2.32 15.26
N ALA A 32 -12.43 -1.99 14.30
CA ALA A 32 -12.84 -1.78 12.92
C ALA A 32 -13.23 -3.10 12.25
N ASP A 33 -14.18 -3.04 11.33
CA ASP A 33 -14.49 -4.12 10.38
C ASP A 33 -13.51 -4.04 9.21
N VAL A 34 -12.42 -4.82 9.31
CA VAL A 34 -11.28 -4.71 8.41
C VAL A 34 -11.41 -5.67 7.23
N HIS A 35 -11.32 -5.12 6.05
CA HIS A 35 -11.33 -5.83 4.77
C HIS A 35 -9.99 -5.62 4.04
N GLY A 36 -9.55 -6.61 3.30
CA GLY A 36 -8.29 -6.55 2.56
C GLY A 36 -8.45 -6.80 1.07
N LEU A 37 -7.57 -6.21 0.26
CA LEU A 37 -7.33 -6.55 -1.15
C LEU A 37 -5.82 -6.52 -1.40
N ALA A 38 -5.23 -7.68 -1.70
CA ALA A 38 -3.81 -7.80 -2.02
C ALA A 38 -3.53 -9.09 -2.80
N LEU A 39 -2.33 -9.19 -3.35
CA LEU A 39 -1.76 -10.46 -3.78
C LEU A 39 -1.49 -11.36 -2.57
N ALA A 40 -1.27 -12.64 -2.81
CA ALA A 40 -0.77 -13.55 -1.76
C ALA A 40 0.55 -13.01 -1.18
N PRO A 41 0.87 -13.32 0.09
CA PRO A 41 2.17 -12.98 0.66
C PRO A 41 3.31 -13.49 -0.21
N ASP A 42 4.36 -12.69 -0.38
CA ASP A 42 5.54 -12.98 -1.18
C ASP A 42 6.76 -13.42 -0.35
N THR A 43 6.60 -13.56 0.97
CA THR A 43 7.63 -13.99 1.91
C THR A 43 7.17 -15.19 2.72
N ASP A 44 8.11 -16.05 3.12
CA ASP A 44 7.89 -17.18 4.02
C ASP A 44 8.99 -17.19 5.09
N PRO A 45 8.69 -16.97 6.39
CA PRO A 45 7.35 -16.68 6.92
C PRO A 45 6.83 -15.27 6.55
N ALA A 46 5.54 -15.16 6.31
CA ALA A 46 4.88 -13.88 6.11
C ALA A 46 4.34 -13.33 7.43
N LEU A 47 4.49 -12.03 7.66
CA LEU A 47 3.93 -11.39 8.85
C LEU A 47 2.40 -11.54 8.92
N PHE A 48 1.74 -11.52 7.77
CA PHE A 48 0.29 -11.73 7.62
C PHE A 48 -0.17 -13.04 8.26
N ASP A 49 0.57 -14.13 8.02
CA ASP A 49 0.28 -15.46 8.56
C ASP A 49 0.68 -15.56 10.04
N MET A 50 1.84 -15.01 10.40
CA MET A 50 2.32 -15.00 11.79
C MET A 50 1.37 -14.28 12.76
N LEU A 51 0.65 -13.27 12.29
CA LEU A 51 -0.34 -12.52 13.06
C LEU A 51 -1.74 -13.16 13.02
N ASP A 52 -1.90 -14.29 12.33
CA ASP A 52 -3.18 -14.96 12.12
C ASP A 52 -4.27 -14.02 11.57
N LEU A 53 -3.88 -13.12 10.67
CA LEU A 53 -4.79 -12.15 10.06
C LEU A 53 -5.89 -12.79 9.20
N PRO A 54 -5.67 -13.93 8.52
CA PRO A 54 -6.74 -14.63 7.80
C PRO A 54 -7.96 -14.94 8.66
N SER A 55 -7.79 -15.20 9.96
CA SER A 55 -8.89 -15.49 10.89
C SER A 55 -9.53 -14.24 11.51
N ARG A 56 -8.85 -13.09 11.41
CA ARG A 56 -9.20 -11.85 12.14
C ARG A 56 -9.85 -10.78 11.28
N MET A 57 -9.75 -10.89 9.96
CA MET A 57 -10.26 -9.90 9.02
C MET A 57 -10.89 -10.56 7.79
N ASN A 58 -11.70 -9.81 7.07
CA ASN A 58 -12.22 -10.27 5.78
C ASN A 58 -11.19 -10.00 4.68
N HIS A 59 -10.24 -10.93 4.54
CA HIS A 59 -9.21 -10.77 3.53
C HIS A 59 -9.67 -11.30 2.16
N GLY A 60 -9.32 -10.56 1.09
CA GLY A 60 -9.54 -10.94 -0.29
C GLY A 60 -8.24 -10.91 -1.08
N LEU A 61 -8.02 -11.94 -1.91
CA LEU A 61 -6.92 -11.93 -2.86
C LEU A 61 -7.36 -11.27 -4.16
N GLY A 62 -6.50 -10.42 -4.70
CA GLY A 62 -6.71 -9.75 -5.98
C GLY A 62 -5.57 -8.82 -6.32
N ASP A 63 -5.43 -8.52 -7.61
CA ASP A 63 -4.41 -7.63 -8.13
C ASP A 63 -4.99 -6.21 -8.28
N ILE A 64 -4.29 -5.23 -7.75
CA ILE A 64 -4.69 -3.81 -7.88
C ILE A 64 -4.63 -3.34 -9.35
N ARG A 65 -3.88 -4.03 -10.20
CA ARG A 65 -3.80 -3.76 -11.65
C ARG A 65 -5.06 -4.21 -12.41
N ASP A 66 -5.84 -5.12 -11.82
CA ASP A 66 -7.13 -5.55 -12.37
C ASP A 66 -8.26 -4.64 -11.88
N ALA A 67 -8.67 -3.70 -12.73
CA ALA A 67 -9.74 -2.75 -12.42
C ALA A 67 -11.06 -3.45 -12.01
N ALA A 68 -11.38 -4.61 -12.62
CA ALA A 68 -12.60 -5.34 -12.30
C ALA A 68 -12.52 -5.98 -10.90
N SER A 69 -11.35 -6.46 -10.50
CA SER A 69 -11.12 -6.98 -9.14
C SER A 69 -11.27 -5.88 -8.09
N VAL A 70 -10.68 -4.71 -8.35
CA VAL A 70 -10.79 -3.53 -7.48
C VAL A 70 -12.25 -3.09 -7.35
N ASP A 71 -12.93 -2.95 -8.47
CA ASP A 71 -14.32 -2.49 -8.54
C ASP A 71 -15.27 -3.43 -7.78
N ARG A 72 -15.12 -4.73 -8.00
CA ARG A 72 -15.88 -5.75 -7.26
C ARG A 72 -15.65 -5.61 -5.76
N ARG A 73 -14.39 -5.48 -5.32
CA ARG A 73 -14.06 -5.39 -3.89
C ARG A 73 -14.62 -4.12 -3.24
N ILE A 74 -14.53 -2.98 -3.89
CA ILE A 74 -15.13 -1.72 -3.41
C ILE A 74 -16.65 -1.86 -3.27
N ASN A 75 -17.31 -2.45 -4.26
CA ASN A 75 -18.77 -2.60 -4.24
C ASN A 75 -19.25 -3.64 -3.20
N GLU A 76 -18.49 -4.70 -2.95
CA GLU A 76 -18.77 -5.69 -1.91
C GLU A 76 -18.63 -5.09 -0.51
N VAL A 77 -17.52 -4.42 -0.25
CA VAL A 77 -17.16 -3.90 1.07
C VAL A 77 -17.90 -2.61 1.39
N LYS A 78 -18.08 -1.75 0.41
CA LYS A 78 -18.59 -0.37 0.60
C LYS A 78 -17.86 0.33 1.75
N PRO A 79 -16.54 0.47 1.67
CA PRO A 79 -15.73 0.95 2.76
C PRO A 79 -16.04 2.40 3.09
N GLU A 80 -15.92 2.77 4.36
CA GLU A 80 -16.00 4.16 4.81
C GLU A 80 -14.61 4.82 4.77
N ILE A 81 -13.56 4.02 4.93
CA ILE A 81 -12.16 4.46 4.86
C ILE A 81 -11.37 3.44 4.04
N VAL A 82 -10.49 3.94 3.18
CA VAL A 82 -9.61 3.10 2.37
C VAL A 82 -8.15 3.49 2.63
N PHE A 83 -7.36 2.54 3.13
CA PHE A 83 -5.90 2.66 3.20
C PHE A 83 -5.27 2.00 2.00
N HIS A 84 -4.62 2.79 1.16
CA HIS A 84 -3.95 2.29 -0.03
C HIS A 84 -2.46 2.09 0.22
N LEU A 85 -2.06 0.83 0.44
CA LEU A 85 -0.68 0.41 0.68
C LEU A 85 -0.16 -0.57 -0.37
N ALA A 86 -1.02 -1.01 -1.29
CA ALA A 86 -0.60 -1.87 -2.39
C ALA A 86 0.33 -1.12 -3.34
N ALA A 87 1.56 -1.59 -3.44
CA ALA A 87 2.56 -1.02 -4.33
C ALA A 87 3.71 -2.01 -4.57
N GLN A 88 4.48 -1.77 -5.63
CA GLN A 88 5.79 -2.38 -5.84
C GLN A 88 6.86 -1.41 -5.30
N PRO A 89 7.40 -1.64 -4.08
CA PRO A 89 8.25 -0.67 -3.39
C PRO A 89 9.75 -0.87 -3.64
N LEU A 90 10.16 -1.94 -4.34
CA LEU A 90 11.55 -2.29 -4.49
C LEU A 90 12.20 -1.53 -5.64
N VAL A 91 13.14 -0.66 -5.33
CA VAL A 91 13.86 0.17 -6.31
C VAL A 91 14.54 -0.69 -7.38
N LEU A 92 15.24 -1.74 -6.97
CA LEU A 92 15.91 -2.63 -7.94
C LEU A 92 14.90 -3.26 -8.92
N ARG A 93 13.74 -3.70 -8.43
CA ARG A 93 12.68 -4.26 -9.28
C ARG A 93 12.10 -3.22 -10.24
N SER A 94 12.06 -1.95 -9.86
CA SER A 94 11.57 -0.89 -10.74
C SER A 94 12.47 -0.68 -11.96
N TYR A 95 13.76 -0.94 -11.85
CA TYR A 95 14.67 -0.93 -12.99
C TYR A 95 14.56 -2.17 -13.85
N GLN A 96 14.31 -3.33 -13.24
CA GLN A 96 14.19 -4.61 -13.94
C GLN A 96 12.82 -4.78 -14.61
N ALA A 97 11.76 -4.28 -14.01
CA ALA A 97 10.37 -4.37 -14.46
C ALA A 97 9.65 -3.01 -14.36
N PRO A 98 10.06 -2.00 -15.14
CA PRO A 98 9.51 -0.64 -15.03
C PRO A 98 8.02 -0.57 -15.40
N VAL A 99 7.58 -1.35 -16.38
CA VAL A 99 6.16 -1.40 -16.81
C VAL A 99 5.30 -1.92 -15.66
N GLU A 100 5.67 -3.07 -15.08
CA GLU A 100 4.95 -3.64 -13.94
C GLU A 100 4.89 -2.67 -12.75
N THR A 101 6.00 -1.99 -12.47
CA THR A 101 6.07 -1.00 -11.39
C THR A 101 5.13 0.17 -11.65
N TRP A 102 5.07 0.67 -12.88
CA TRP A 102 4.17 1.74 -13.27
C TRP A 102 2.70 1.30 -13.20
N GLU A 103 2.39 0.14 -13.75
CA GLU A 103 1.03 -0.43 -13.74
C GLU A 103 0.53 -0.65 -12.30
N THR A 104 1.40 -1.12 -11.40
CA THR A 104 1.04 -1.31 -10.01
C THR A 104 0.87 0.03 -9.28
N ASN A 105 1.88 0.90 -9.33
CA ASN A 105 1.92 2.08 -8.48
C ASN A 105 1.05 3.22 -9.00
N VAL A 106 0.93 3.37 -10.30
CA VAL A 106 0.12 4.42 -10.93
C VAL A 106 -1.23 3.85 -11.40
N GLY A 107 -1.21 2.81 -12.23
CA GLY A 107 -2.43 2.18 -12.76
C GLY A 107 -3.33 1.66 -11.63
N GLY A 108 -2.76 0.91 -10.68
CA GLY A 108 -3.50 0.40 -9.53
C GLY A 108 -4.12 1.49 -8.67
N THR A 109 -3.39 2.59 -8.44
CA THR A 109 -3.93 3.76 -7.71
C THR A 109 -5.09 4.40 -8.48
N LEU A 110 -4.97 4.55 -9.80
CA LEU A 110 -6.04 5.08 -10.66
C LEU A 110 -7.28 4.18 -10.63
N HIS A 111 -7.13 2.87 -10.72
CA HIS A 111 -8.25 1.92 -10.63
C HIS A 111 -8.98 2.05 -9.30
N LEU A 112 -8.24 2.16 -8.20
CA LEU A 112 -8.82 2.33 -6.88
C LEU A 112 -9.61 3.63 -6.76
N LEU A 113 -9.02 4.75 -7.15
CA LEU A 113 -9.67 6.07 -7.09
C LEU A 113 -10.91 6.13 -7.98
N ASP A 114 -10.86 5.54 -9.18
CA ASP A 114 -12.01 5.50 -10.08
C ASP A 114 -13.13 4.60 -9.56
N ALA A 115 -12.81 3.44 -8.99
CA ALA A 115 -13.79 2.57 -8.35
C ALA A 115 -14.49 3.28 -7.17
N MET A 116 -13.71 3.98 -6.32
CA MET A 116 -14.25 4.77 -5.21
C MET A 116 -15.15 5.91 -5.71
N ARG A 117 -14.72 6.64 -6.75
CA ARG A 117 -15.51 7.70 -7.37
C ARG A 117 -16.86 7.18 -7.87
N ARG A 118 -16.89 6.00 -8.50
CA ARG A 118 -18.11 5.35 -9.01
C ARG A 118 -19.00 4.83 -7.90
N ALA A 119 -18.44 4.35 -6.81
CA ALA A 119 -19.20 3.87 -5.65
C ALA A 119 -19.86 4.99 -4.83
N GLY A 120 -19.46 6.24 -5.06
CA GLY A 120 -20.05 7.42 -4.42
C GLY A 120 -19.24 7.96 -3.22
N PRO A 121 -19.72 9.03 -2.57
CA PRO A 121 -18.92 9.84 -1.64
C PRO A 121 -18.72 9.21 -0.24
N ALA A 122 -19.07 7.95 -0.03
CA ALA A 122 -19.04 7.35 1.31
C ALA A 122 -17.62 7.01 1.81
N ALA A 123 -16.62 6.91 0.93
CA ALA A 123 -15.29 6.49 1.32
C ALA A 123 -14.28 7.65 1.30
N ALA A 124 -13.55 7.82 2.40
CA ALA A 124 -12.41 8.72 2.47
C ALA A 124 -11.11 7.97 2.12
N PRO A 125 -10.40 8.34 1.04
CA PRO A 125 -9.11 7.72 0.73
C PRO A 125 -8.02 8.26 1.65
N VAL A 126 -7.25 7.34 2.23
CA VAL A 126 -6.00 7.63 2.94
C VAL A 126 -4.87 6.97 2.16
N GLY A 127 -4.10 7.76 1.41
CA GLY A 127 -2.94 7.28 0.67
C GLY A 127 -1.73 7.16 1.60
N GLY A 128 -1.18 5.95 1.73
CA GLY A 128 0.18 5.77 2.20
C GLY A 128 1.08 5.74 0.97
N SER A 129 1.97 6.73 0.78
CA SER A 129 3.03 6.58 -0.20
C SER A 129 3.95 5.45 0.26
N PRO A 130 4.16 4.39 -0.54
CA PRO A 130 5.17 3.38 -0.23
C PRO A 130 6.57 3.94 -0.45
N ASP A 131 6.64 5.18 -0.94
CA ASP A 131 7.86 5.88 -1.16
C ASP A 131 8.60 6.00 0.18
N LYS A 132 9.50 5.07 0.40
CA LYS A 132 10.71 5.40 1.10
C LYS A 132 11.34 6.49 0.22
N ARG A 133 10.99 7.72 0.47
CA ARG A 133 11.95 8.75 0.17
C ARG A 133 13.17 8.29 0.92
N ASP A 134 14.11 7.74 0.20
CA ASP A 134 15.46 7.72 0.68
C ASP A 134 15.67 9.17 1.10
N VAL A 135 15.56 9.40 2.40
CA VAL A 135 16.13 10.58 2.99
C VAL A 135 17.55 10.43 2.50
N LYS A 136 17.89 11.19 1.46
CA LYS A 136 19.23 11.24 0.96
C LYS A 136 20.06 11.35 2.21
N GLN A 137 20.84 10.33 2.47
CA GLN A 137 21.98 10.44 3.34
C GLN A 137 22.94 11.44 2.67
N ASP A 138 22.54 12.72 2.66
CA ASP A 138 23.40 13.84 2.35
C ASP A 138 24.42 14.08 3.48
N SER A 139 24.71 13.05 4.23
CA SER A 139 25.74 13.04 5.27
C SER A 139 26.66 11.84 5.12
N ASP A 140 27.18 11.63 3.92
CA ASP A 140 28.46 10.94 3.80
C ASP A 140 29.57 12.01 3.90
N PRO A 141 30.21 12.16 5.06
CA PRO A 141 31.31 13.12 5.24
C PRO A 141 32.58 12.73 4.47
N HIS A 142 32.53 11.66 3.69
CA HIS A 142 33.65 11.13 2.95
C HIS A 142 33.52 11.20 1.43
N HIS A 143 32.52 11.92 0.91
CA HIS A 143 32.52 12.21 -0.51
C HIS A 143 33.47 13.38 -0.78
N PRO A 144 34.67 13.15 -1.38
CA PRO A 144 35.56 14.24 -1.71
C PRO A 144 34.91 15.14 -2.77
N HIS A 145 34.66 16.37 -2.42
CA HIS A 145 34.31 17.40 -3.39
C HIS A 145 35.46 17.48 -4.40
N THR A 146 35.27 16.93 -5.59
CA THR A 146 36.14 17.20 -6.71
C THR A 146 35.92 18.66 -7.10
N ALA A 147 36.82 19.51 -6.66
CA ALA A 147 36.89 20.89 -7.11
C ALA A 147 37.05 20.93 -8.65
N PRO A 148 36.42 21.90 -9.34
CA PRO A 148 36.60 22.02 -10.76
C PRO A 148 38.09 22.35 -11.04
N ARG A 149 38.71 21.52 -11.88
CA ARG A 149 40.06 21.80 -12.40
C ARG A 149 40.00 23.06 -13.23
N GLY A 150 40.71 24.10 -12.77
CA GLY A 150 40.97 25.28 -13.55
C GLY A 150 41.69 24.85 -14.83
N GLY A 151 41.23 25.35 -15.98
CA GLY A 151 41.87 25.19 -17.25
C GLY A 151 43.17 26.02 -17.27
N PRO A 152 44.13 25.63 -18.13
CA PRO A 152 45.38 26.37 -18.27
C PRO A 152 45.16 27.69 -19.04
N GLU A 153 45.96 28.66 -18.67
CA GLU A 153 46.17 29.89 -19.41
C GLU A 153 46.79 29.61 -20.80
#